data_320c3fa56382204924c00a6ffdcaa61f
#
_entry.id   320c3fa56382204924c00a6ffdcaa61f
#
_cell.length_a   1.000
_cell.length_b   1.000
_cell.length_c   1.000
_cell.angle_alpha   90.00
_cell.angle_beta   90.00
_cell.angle_gamma   90.00
#
_symmetry.space_group_name_H-M   'P 1'
#
loop_
_entity.id
_entity.type
_entity.pdbx_description
1 polymer ?
#
loop_
_entity_poly.entity_id
_entity_poly.type
_entity_poly.pdbx_seq_one_letter_code
_entity_poly.pdbx_strand_id
1 'polypeptide(L)'
;MRKLEIVDAYKKLTNRRNIDQDMLGEVLDSLCANSEIQKHGPEYSLSSNKRRKIAQACQESQQCIEYILDHYFSGLNTDKDILHSWLIDVTIRFFSLYADEWISDLVKPQNALTHSENSIRETIKKRTINYSGIDKSDVERLPILFYNCITTREAHVESFLWEYGTSSFSAKLISNIAGVDNLTLESFKNSKCILDTNVLMFIALESSHFHKAFESLEKVFESLGVTVGALYITKKEYQDTIYSQAKATKRNLEKLGYELTALPNDDFTQSAISLGCRKEEDFDDFFDHIKDIPSYIFDHVSIIDFDYSSELKEHIETSQADKNKLEKLNAIYQDATGHEKRTNALRHDVGLLAGAEYLRKDEKFFILSEEVSINNYSKNKGIINNLPLAIRVETLINVLALNHGGTDFEASDYVSLFASIIRNGLQPKSETFKQEELYRMYLMNEEIAELPAERTKEIVFDIHHKMLKGVSEDELKRDLANQITKGKLCVSDELEEIKLKLSHAATEGKRQKDRGDKYEGALYQTFYREEVKKYNRELVFNTIIRGVVLPAIIILVSFIVYHIIISNYNTIQDNATAFIISIVANLFFQWLYWSTFGGWRKICSRFKNKKSVIESRCIKRMAEINQ
;
A
#
# COMPACT_ATOMS: atom_id res chain seq x y z
N MET A 1 -7.69 -23.57 36.36
CA MET A 1 -8.31 -24.58 35.46
C MET A 1 -7.56 -25.91 35.61
N ARG A 2 -8.27 -27.03 35.62
CA ARG A 2 -7.67 -28.37 35.57
C ARG A 2 -7.34 -28.77 34.13
N LYS A 3 -6.40 -29.72 33.92
CA LYS A 3 -6.02 -30.16 32.58
C LYS A 3 -7.23 -30.56 31.71
N LEU A 4 -8.23 -31.23 32.28
CA LEU A 4 -9.47 -31.60 31.57
C LEU A 4 -10.30 -30.38 31.12
N GLU A 5 -10.40 -29.36 31.95
CA GLU A 5 -11.12 -28.12 31.60
C GLU A 5 -10.40 -27.35 30.49
N ILE A 6 -9.06 -27.41 30.46
CA ILE A 6 -8.24 -26.84 29.38
C ILE A 6 -8.49 -27.61 28.08
N VAL A 7 -8.55 -28.94 28.14
CA VAL A 7 -8.90 -29.79 26.99
C VAL A 7 -10.27 -29.45 26.43
N ASP A 8 -11.27 -29.30 27.31
CA ASP A 8 -12.64 -29.01 26.88
C ASP A 8 -12.76 -27.58 26.30
N ALA A 9 -12.07 -26.61 26.89
CA ALA A 9 -11.98 -25.25 26.35
C ALA A 9 -11.30 -25.25 24.97
N TYR A 10 -10.18 -25.96 24.83
CA TYR A 10 -9.46 -26.07 23.57
C TYR A 10 -10.31 -26.76 22.48
N LYS A 11 -11.02 -27.85 22.82
CA LYS A 11 -11.94 -28.54 21.90
C LYS A 11 -13.05 -27.61 21.39
N LYS A 12 -13.63 -26.79 22.29
CA LYS A 12 -14.63 -25.80 21.93
C LYS A 12 -14.09 -24.71 21.00
N LEU A 13 -12.87 -24.21 21.27
CA LEU A 13 -12.25 -23.16 20.50
C LEU A 13 -11.78 -23.63 19.11
N THR A 14 -11.24 -24.85 19.03
CA THR A 14 -10.64 -25.38 17.79
C THR A 14 -11.54 -26.30 16.99
N ASN A 15 -12.72 -26.65 17.53
CA ASN A 15 -13.65 -27.64 16.98
C ASN A 15 -13.02 -29.03 16.72
N ARG A 16 -11.89 -29.34 17.42
CA ARG A 16 -11.22 -30.66 17.34
C ARG A 16 -11.79 -31.63 18.35
N ARG A 17 -12.02 -32.86 17.89
CA ARG A 17 -12.56 -33.95 18.76
C ARG A 17 -11.45 -34.66 19.55
N ASN A 18 -10.28 -34.82 18.96
CA ASN A 18 -9.14 -35.52 19.58
C ASN A 18 -7.98 -34.56 19.82
N ILE A 19 -7.45 -34.58 21.04
CA ILE A 19 -6.26 -33.86 21.46
C ILE A 19 -5.31 -34.91 22.02
N ASP A 20 -4.07 -34.85 21.57
CA ASP A 20 -2.98 -35.61 22.15
C ASP A 20 -2.70 -35.06 23.56
N GLN A 21 -2.95 -35.88 24.56
CA GLN A 21 -2.80 -35.50 25.96
C GLN A 21 -1.34 -35.38 26.40
N ASP A 22 -0.45 -36.09 25.75
CA ASP A 22 0.99 -36.06 26.05
C ASP A 22 1.56 -34.74 25.49
N MET A 23 1.26 -34.41 24.26
CA MET A 23 1.62 -33.13 23.64
C MET A 23 1.06 -31.93 24.45
N LEU A 24 -0.18 -32.00 24.91
CA LEU A 24 -0.74 -30.95 25.78
C LEU A 24 0.03 -30.87 27.11
N GLY A 25 0.48 -32.00 27.64
CA GLY A 25 1.32 -32.06 28.83
C GLY A 25 2.64 -31.31 28.62
N GLU A 26 3.35 -31.61 27.54
CA GLU A 26 4.60 -30.95 27.16
C GLU A 26 4.44 -29.44 26.99
N VAL A 27 3.38 -29.00 26.32
CA VAL A 27 3.07 -27.57 26.15
C VAL A 27 2.81 -26.89 27.51
N LEU A 28 2.03 -27.50 28.39
CA LEU A 28 1.77 -26.93 29.72
C LEU A 28 3.07 -26.88 30.58
N ASP A 29 3.92 -27.89 30.50
CA ASP A 29 5.18 -27.90 31.20
C ASP A 29 6.16 -26.85 30.64
N SER A 30 6.20 -26.64 29.33
CA SER A 30 6.94 -25.55 28.67
C SER A 30 6.45 -24.16 29.11
N LEU A 31 5.14 -23.95 29.15
CA LEU A 31 4.56 -22.69 29.63
C LEU A 31 4.86 -22.44 31.12
N CYS A 32 4.92 -23.51 31.94
CA CYS A 32 5.38 -23.42 33.33
C CYS A 32 6.85 -23.04 33.40
N ALA A 33 7.71 -23.66 32.61
CA ALA A 33 9.15 -23.39 32.56
C ALA A 33 9.42 -21.92 32.15
N ASN A 34 8.63 -21.38 31.21
CA ASN A 34 8.71 -20.00 30.76
C ASN A 34 8.02 -18.99 31.72
N SER A 35 7.53 -19.44 32.88
CA SER A 35 6.84 -18.61 33.87
C SER A 35 5.58 -17.91 33.32
N GLU A 36 4.96 -18.43 32.29
CA GLU A 36 3.71 -17.90 31.73
C GLU A 36 2.51 -18.37 32.53
N ILE A 37 2.55 -19.62 32.99
CA ILE A 37 1.54 -20.22 33.88
C ILE A 37 2.22 -20.76 35.14
N GLN A 38 1.39 -20.94 36.18
CA GLN A 38 1.80 -21.54 37.45
C GLN A 38 0.97 -22.81 37.70
N LYS A 39 1.64 -23.88 38.11
CA LYS A 39 0.99 -25.13 38.46
C LYS A 39 0.80 -25.23 39.97
N HIS A 40 -0.42 -25.35 40.41
CA HIS A 40 -0.82 -25.51 41.81
C HIS A 40 -1.51 -26.86 41.99
N GLY A 41 -0.73 -27.92 42.25
CA GLY A 41 -1.26 -29.28 42.26
C GLY A 41 -1.83 -29.69 40.90
N PRO A 42 -3.12 -30.07 40.80
CA PRO A 42 -3.75 -30.43 39.53
C PRO A 42 -4.21 -29.23 38.70
N GLU A 43 -4.06 -28.02 39.21
CA GLU A 43 -4.59 -26.80 38.59
C GLU A 43 -3.49 -25.92 38.00
N TYR A 44 -3.84 -25.26 36.91
CA TYR A 44 -2.98 -24.28 36.24
C TYR A 44 -3.62 -22.90 36.31
N SER A 45 -2.82 -21.88 36.55
CA SER A 45 -3.23 -20.48 36.53
C SER A 45 -2.22 -19.62 35.78
N LEU A 46 -2.68 -18.52 35.18
CA LEU A 46 -1.78 -17.55 34.59
C LEU A 46 -0.90 -16.90 35.67
N SER A 47 0.36 -16.69 35.37
CA SER A 47 1.25 -15.90 36.25
C SER A 47 0.73 -14.46 36.39
N SER A 48 1.04 -13.80 37.49
CA SER A 48 0.60 -12.41 37.74
C SER A 48 1.08 -11.44 36.65
N ASN A 49 2.29 -11.66 36.11
CA ASN A 49 2.83 -10.87 35.01
C ASN A 49 2.04 -11.10 33.72
N LYS A 50 1.73 -12.37 33.40
CA LYS A 50 0.94 -12.70 32.20
C LYS A 50 -0.49 -12.16 32.31
N ARG A 51 -1.13 -12.26 33.48
CA ARG A 51 -2.45 -11.65 33.73
C ARG A 51 -2.45 -10.15 33.49
N ARG A 52 -1.42 -9.44 33.99
CA ARG A 52 -1.31 -8.00 33.80
C ARG A 52 -1.12 -7.64 32.31
N LYS A 53 -0.25 -8.38 31.60
CA LYS A 53 -0.06 -8.17 30.16
C LYS A 53 -1.34 -8.40 29.37
N ILE A 54 -2.09 -9.47 29.67
CA ILE A 54 -3.37 -9.76 29.02
C ILE A 54 -4.39 -8.67 29.34
N ALA A 55 -4.49 -8.23 30.60
CA ALA A 55 -5.43 -7.16 30.98
C ALA A 55 -5.10 -5.84 30.27
N GLN A 56 -3.82 -5.50 30.14
CA GLN A 56 -3.37 -4.33 29.40
C GLN A 56 -3.71 -4.46 27.90
N ALA A 57 -3.41 -5.58 27.28
CA ALA A 57 -3.75 -5.82 25.87
C ALA A 57 -5.27 -5.74 25.63
N CYS A 58 -6.09 -6.32 26.53
CA CYS A 58 -7.54 -6.20 26.43
C CYS A 58 -8.02 -4.74 26.55
N GLN A 59 -7.39 -3.93 27.41
CA GLN A 59 -7.72 -2.51 27.53
C GLN A 59 -7.33 -1.71 26.28
N GLU A 60 -6.16 -1.97 25.72
CA GLU A 60 -5.70 -1.36 24.46
C GLU A 60 -6.62 -1.74 23.30
N SER A 61 -7.00 -3.01 23.19
CA SER A 61 -7.96 -3.49 22.20
C SER A 61 -9.32 -2.80 22.31
N GLN A 62 -9.83 -2.69 23.53
CA GLN A 62 -11.09 -1.97 23.81
C GLN A 62 -11.02 -0.51 23.34
N GLN A 63 -9.92 0.19 23.63
CA GLN A 63 -9.71 1.57 23.19
C GLN A 63 -9.67 1.68 21.66
N CYS A 64 -9.01 0.73 20.96
CA CYS A 64 -8.99 0.70 19.50
C CYS A 64 -10.40 0.51 18.93
N ILE A 65 -11.20 -0.40 19.48
CA ILE A 65 -12.57 -0.66 19.03
C ILE A 65 -13.45 0.58 19.26
N GLU A 66 -13.38 1.19 20.44
CA GLU A 66 -14.13 2.40 20.76
C GLU A 66 -13.78 3.55 19.78
N TYR A 67 -12.50 3.76 19.51
CA TYR A 67 -12.04 4.72 18.52
C TYR A 67 -12.63 4.44 17.12
N ILE A 68 -12.56 3.18 16.67
CA ILE A 68 -13.09 2.77 15.37
C ILE A 68 -14.59 3.03 15.29
N LEU A 69 -15.35 2.67 16.32
CA LEU A 69 -16.80 2.89 16.35
C LEU A 69 -17.16 4.38 16.31
N ASP A 70 -16.45 5.20 17.05
CA ASP A 70 -16.72 6.64 17.13
C ASP A 70 -16.30 7.38 15.86
N HIS A 71 -15.27 6.90 15.16
CA HIS A 71 -14.73 7.58 14.00
C HIS A 71 -15.37 7.12 12.67
N TYR A 72 -15.53 5.80 12.50
CA TYR A 72 -16.01 5.22 11.22
C TYR A 72 -17.49 4.87 11.22
N PHE A 73 -18.08 4.60 12.37
CA PHE A 73 -19.46 4.12 12.48
C PHE A 73 -20.39 5.14 13.17
N SER A 74 -19.92 6.38 13.35
CA SER A 74 -20.74 7.47 13.86
C SER A 74 -21.90 7.80 12.92
N GLY A 75 -23.05 8.16 13.49
CA GLY A 75 -24.23 8.55 12.71
C GLY A 75 -25.02 7.38 12.12
N LEU A 76 -24.86 6.17 12.66
CA LEU A 76 -25.73 5.03 12.44
C LEU A 76 -26.86 5.01 13.46
N ASN A 77 -27.98 4.37 13.09
CA ASN A 77 -29.14 4.21 13.98
C ASN A 77 -29.03 2.98 14.87
N THR A 78 -28.12 2.07 14.55
CA THR A 78 -27.86 0.84 15.32
C THR A 78 -27.16 1.18 16.64
N ASP A 79 -27.58 0.53 17.72
CA ASP A 79 -27.00 0.67 19.05
C ASP A 79 -25.49 0.38 19.06
N LYS A 80 -24.72 1.14 19.85
CA LYS A 80 -23.24 1.06 19.90
C LYS A 80 -22.75 -0.32 20.39
N ASP A 81 -23.45 -0.94 21.34
CA ASP A 81 -23.07 -2.27 21.86
C ASP A 81 -23.32 -3.36 20.82
N ILE A 82 -24.37 -3.21 20.00
CA ILE A 82 -24.66 -4.10 18.88
C ILE A 82 -23.60 -3.90 17.79
N LEU A 83 -23.23 -2.65 17.46
CA LEU A 83 -22.15 -2.33 16.51
C LEU A 83 -20.81 -2.90 16.98
N HIS A 84 -20.49 -2.79 18.27
CA HIS A 84 -19.29 -3.38 18.86
C HIS A 84 -19.23 -4.91 18.64
N SER A 85 -20.31 -5.58 19.00
CA SER A 85 -20.41 -7.04 18.87
C SER A 85 -20.37 -7.47 17.40
N TRP A 86 -21.04 -6.73 16.53
CA TRP A 86 -21.04 -6.97 15.09
C TRP A 86 -19.65 -6.77 14.48
N LEU A 87 -18.93 -5.69 14.83
CA LEU A 87 -17.59 -5.41 14.31
C LEU A 87 -16.61 -6.54 14.64
N ILE A 88 -16.63 -7.04 15.87
CA ILE A 88 -15.81 -8.17 16.29
C ILE A 88 -16.18 -9.44 15.49
N ASP A 89 -17.46 -9.77 15.42
CA ASP A 89 -17.93 -10.98 14.72
C ASP A 89 -17.58 -10.98 13.23
N VAL A 90 -17.78 -9.84 12.56
CA VAL A 90 -17.44 -9.68 11.15
C VAL A 90 -15.93 -9.73 10.93
N THR A 91 -15.14 -9.13 11.83
CA THR A 91 -13.67 -9.16 11.76
C THR A 91 -13.13 -10.58 11.96
N ILE A 92 -13.61 -11.30 12.94
CA ILE A 92 -13.24 -12.71 13.14
C ILE A 92 -13.60 -13.54 11.90
N ARG A 93 -14.77 -13.33 11.33
CA ARG A 93 -15.21 -14.05 10.13
C ARG A 93 -14.35 -13.71 8.92
N PHE A 94 -14.03 -12.43 8.73
CA PHE A 94 -13.13 -11.95 7.70
C PHE A 94 -11.78 -12.65 7.79
N PHE A 95 -11.12 -12.60 8.94
CA PHE A 95 -9.82 -13.24 9.12
C PHE A 95 -9.87 -14.76 9.06
N SER A 96 -10.97 -15.38 9.48
CA SER A 96 -11.14 -16.82 9.34
C SER A 96 -11.11 -17.26 7.86
N LEU A 97 -11.70 -16.48 6.96
CA LEU A 97 -11.68 -16.75 5.53
C LEU A 97 -10.29 -16.51 4.93
N TYR A 98 -9.62 -15.42 5.31
CA TYR A 98 -8.25 -15.13 4.88
C TYR A 98 -7.23 -16.14 5.41
N ALA A 99 -7.35 -16.55 6.67
CA ALA A 99 -6.45 -17.55 7.25
C ALA A 99 -6.52 -18.89 6.53
N ASP A 100 -7.72 -19.29 6.03
CA ASP A 100 -7.88 -20.50 5.23
C ASP A 100 -7.12 -20.41 3.89
N GLU A 101 -7.09 -19.23 3.26
CA GLU A 101 -6.35 -18.98 2.03
C GLU A 101 -4.83 -19.03 2.27
N TRP A 102 -4.34 -18.32 3.28
CA TRP A 102 -2.92 -18.28 3.62
C TRP A 102 -2.35 -19.65 4.04
N ILE A 103 -3.11 -20.42 4.83
CA ILE A 103 -2.69 -21.76 5.25
C ILE A 103 -2.72 -22.73 4.06
N SER A 104 -3.65 -22.56 3.12
CA SER A 104 -3.66 -23.34 1.90
C SER A 104 -2.40 -23.14 1.06
N ASP A 105 -1.71 -22.00 1.23
CA ASP A 105 -0.44 -21.73 0.59
C ASP A 105 0.73 -22.50 1.20
N LEU A 106 0.65 -22.90 2.46
CA LEU A 106 1.68 -23.68 3.14
C LEU A 106 1.45 -25.19 3.05
N VAL A 107 0.19 -25.62 3.03
CA VAL A 107 -0.18 -27.03 3.15
C VAL A 107 -1.00 -27.47 1.95
N LYS A 108 -0.83 -28.71 1.48
CA LYS A 108 -1.65 -29.29 0.42
C LYS A 108 -3.14 -29.23 0.80
N PRO A 109 -3.98 -28.49 0.09
CA PRO A 109 -5.38 -28.42 0.45
C PRO A 109 -6.07 -29.75 0.15
N GLN A 110 -6.64 -30.34 1.17
CA GLN A 110 -7.64 -31.40 0.97
C GLN A 110 -9.02 -30.77 0.73
N ASN A 111 -9.26 -29.94 -0.23
CA ASN A 111 -10.48 -29.16 -0.53
C ASN A 111 -10.44 -27.68 -0.14
N ALA A 112 -9.42 -26.95 -0.47
CA ALA A 112 -9.46 -25.48 -0.36
C ALA A 112 -10.36 -24.92 -1.46
N LEU A 113 -11.54 -24.45 -1.06
CA LEU A 113 -12.35 -23.56 -1.87
C LEU A 113 -11.57 -22.25 -2.00
N THR A 114 -11.09 -21.95 -3.20
CA THR A 114 -10.59 -20.62 -3.54
C THR A 114 -11.72 -19.62 -3.33
N HIS A 115 -11.71 -18.93 -2.20
CA HIS A 115 -12.67 -17.85 -1.96
C HIS A 115 -12.25 -16.66 -2.82
N SER A 116 -13.00 -16.39 -3.88
CA SER A 116 -12.84 -15.15 -4.62
C SER A 116 -13.17 -13.98 -3.69
N GLU A 117 -12.54 -12.82 -3.89
CA GLU A 117 -12.82 -11.58 -3.14
C GLU A 117 -14.32 -11.26 -3.10
N ASN A 118 -15.04 -11.48 -4.20
CA ASN A 118 -16.50 -11.36 -4.24
C ASN A 118 -17.18 -12.27 -3.21
N SER A 119 -16.61 -13.45 -2.89
CA SER A 119 -17.19 -14.35 -1.90
C SER A 119 -17.00 -13.83 -0.47
N ILE A 120 -15.92 -13.11 -0.18
CA ILE A 120 -15.68 -12.51 1.13
C ILE A 120 -16.64 -11.34 1.36
N ARG A 121 -16.74 -10.41 0.41
CA ARG A 121 -17.69 -9.28 0.46
C ARG A 121 -19.13 -9.77 0.60
N GLU A 122 -19.53 -10.74 -0.21
CA GLU A 122 -20.86 -11.38 -0.12
C GLU A 122 -21.09 -12.07 1.24
N THR A 123 -20.06 -12.70 1.80
CA THR A 123 -20.16 -13.34 3.11
C THR A 123 -20.37 -12.31 4.22
N ILE A 124 -19.62 -11.20 4.20
CA ILE A 124 -19.79 -10.10 5.16
C ILE A 124 -21.17 -9.47 5.00
N LYS A 125 -21.62 -9.20 3.77
CA LYS A 125 -22.96 -8.65 3.51
C LYS A 125 -24.06 -9.60 4.03
N LYS A 126 -24.00 -10.89 3.74
CA LYS A 126 -24.93 -11.90 4.24
C LYS A 126 -24.91 -11.98 5.77
N ARG A 127 -23.74 -11.89 6.39
CA ARG A 127 -23.61 -11.90 7.85
C ARG A 127 -24.26 -10.66 8.46
N THR A 128 -24.06 -9.49 7.88
CA THR A 128 -24.67 -8.23 8.33
C THR A 128 -26.20 -8.28 8.24
N ILE A 129 -26.75 -8.76 7.11
CA ILE A 129 -28.20 -8.91 6.91
C ILE A 129 -28.84 -9.80 7.99
N ASN A 130 -28.14 -10.87 8.38
CA ASN A 130 -28.64 -11.85 9.35
C ASN A 130 -28.24 -11.53 10.80
N TYR A 131 -27.58 -10.40 11.05
CA TYR A 131 -27.16 -10.05 12.41
C TYR A 131 -28.29 -9.44 13.20
N SER A 132 -28.55 -9.98 14.41
CA SER A 132 -29.66 -9.53 15.25
C SER A 132 -29.40 -8.13 15.83
N GLY A 133 -30.39 -7.26 15.75
CA GLY A 133 -30.35 -5.94 16.37
C GLY A 133 -29.80 -4.82 15.48
N ILE A 134 -29.32 -5.11 14.28
CA ILE A 134 -28.92 -4.07 13.31
C ILE A 134 -30.17 -3.38 12.76
N ASP A 135 -30.14 -2.04 12.75
CA ASP A 135 -31.21 -1.24 12.12
C ASP A 135 -31.21 -1.47 10.60
N LYS A 136 -32.42 -1.58 10.04
CA LYS A 136 -32.60 -1.85 8.59
C LYS A 136 -31.96 -0.80 7.70
N SER A 137 -31.92 0.46 8.14
CA SER A 137 -31.30 1.56 7.39
C SER A 137 -29.78 1.44 7.31
N ASP A 138 -29.15 0.73 8.25
CA ASP A 138 -27.71 0.60 8.35
C ASP A 138 -27.15 -0.66 7.66
N VAL A 139 -28.00 -1.64 7.34
CA VAL A 139 -27.60 -2.95 6.78
C VAL A 139 -26.73 -2.81 5.52
N GLU A 140 -27.09 -1.93 4.60
CA GLU A 140 -26.33 -1.72 3.35
C GLU A 140 -25.10 -0.83 3.55
N ARG A 141 -25.10 0.02 4.59
CA ARG A 141 -23.99 0.94 4.88
C ARG A 141 -22.84 0.26 5.64
N LEU A 142 -23.16 -0.63 6.56
CA LEU A 142 -22.19 -1.28 7.44
C LEU A 142 -21.07 -2.03 6.71
N PRO A 143 -21.32 -2.86 5.68
CA PRO A 143 -20.24 -3.51 4.92
C PRO A 143 -19.31 -2.51 4.23
N ILE A 144 -19.84 -1.41 3.71
CA ILE A 144 -19.07 -0.35 3.05
C ILE A 144 -18.18 0.36 4.07
N LEU A 145 -18.74 0.72 5.23
CA LEU A 145 -17.99 1.37 6.31
C LEU A 145 -16.90 0.45 6.87
N PHE A 146 -17.19 -0.85 7.00
CA PHE A 146 -16.18 -1.85 7.39
C PHE A 146 -15.00 -1.88 6.42
N TYR A 147 -15.26 -1.95 5.11
CA TYR A 147 -14.19 -1.92 4.11
C TYR A 147 -13.39 -0.61 4.14
N ASN A 148 -14.07 0.52 4.25
CA ASN A 148 -13.41 1.81 4.37
C ASN A 148 -12.52 1.87 5.61
N CYS A 149 -13.00 1.35 6.75
CA CYS A 149 -12.23 1.27 7.99
C CYS A 149 -10.96 0.43 7.78
N ILE A 150 -11.08 -0.83 7.38
CA ILE A 150 -9.93 -1.76 7.29
C ILE A 150 -8.93 -1.39 6.20
N THR A 151 -9.29 -0.52 5.26
CA THR A 151 -8.39 0.01 4.22
C THR A 151 -7.67 1.30 4.63
N THR A 152 -8.01 1.88 5.78
CA THR A 152 -7.39 3.13 6.26
C THR A 152 -6.04 2.86 6.94
N ARG A 153 -5.12 3.83 6.81
CA ARG A 153 -3.78 3.78 7.45
C ARG A 153 -3.80 4.59 8.75
N GLU A 154 -4.41 4.03 9.77
CA GLU A 154 -4.47 4.63 11.10
C GLU A 154 -4.00 3.64 12.16
N ALA A 155 -3.19 4.09 13.12
CA ALA A 155 -2.57 3.24 14.13
C ALA A 155 -3.57 2.39 14.92
N HIS A 156 -4.73 2.94 15.28
CA HIS A 156 -5.77 2.18 16.00
C HIS A 156 -6.40 1.08 15.15
N VAL A 157 -6.63 1.35 13.86
CA VAL A 157 -7.14 0.34 12.92
C VAL A 157 -6.09 -0.73 12.68
N GLU A 158 -4.84 -0.34 12.47
CA GLU A 158 -3.73 -1.28 12.27
C GLU A 158 -3.53 -2.20 13.48
N SER A 159 -3.56 -1.66 14.70
CA SER A 159 -3.48 -2.46 15.93
C SER A 159 -4.66 -3.41 16.09
N PHE A 160 -5.87 -2.97 15.78
CA PHE A 160 -7.07 -3.80 15.79
C PHE A 160 -6.97 -4.96 14.77
N LEU A 161 -6.58 -4.67 13.54
CA LEU A 161 -6.39 -5.67 12.51
C LEU A 161 -5.30 -6.68 12.88
N TRP A 162 -4.20 -6.21 13.45
CA TRP A 162 -3.11 -7.06 13.94
C TRP A 162 -3.59 -8.06 14.98
N GLU A 163 -4.28 -7.61 16.01
CA GLU A 163 -4.72 -8.46 17.11
C GLU A 163 -5.65 -9.59 16.61
N TYR A 164 -6.67 -9.24 15.82
CA TYR A 164 -7.64 -10.22 15.33
C TYR A 164 -7.05 -11.10 14.21
N GLY A 165 -6.22 -10.56 13.36
CA GLY A 165 -5.57 -11.27 12.27
C GLY A 165 -4.59 -12.32 12.77
N THR A 166 -3.66 -11.93 13.63
CA THR A 166 -2.66 -12.86 14.21
C THR A 166 -3.32 -13.94 15.05
N SER A 167 -4.34 -13.60 15.83
CA SER A 167 -5.09 -14.58 16.62
C SER A 167 -5.82 -15.60 15.74
N SER A 168 -6.48 -15.15 14.67
CA SER A 168 -7.19 -16.01 13.73
C SER A 168 -6.23 -16.91 12.95
N PHE A 169 -5.14 -16.34 12.47
CA PHE A 169 -4.11 -17.09 11.74
C PHE A 169 -3.45 -18.14 12.64
N SER A 170 -3.07 -17.77 13.86
CA SER A 170 -2.49 -18.69 14.85
C SER A 170 -3.44 -19.85 15.18
N ALA A 171 -4.72 -19.55 15.42
CA ALA A 171 -5.73 -20.57 15.70
C ALA A 171 -5.89 -21.55 14.52
N LYS A 172 -5.88 -21.05 13.29
CA LYS A 172 -5.97 -21.87 12.08
C LYS A 172 -4.69 -22.65 11.83
N LEU A 173 -3.53 -22.03 12.02
CA LEU A 173 -2.25 -22.70 11.91
C LEU A 173 -2.20 -23.90 12.87
N ILE A 174 -2.49 -23.71 14.13
CA ILE A 174 -2.53 -24.77 15.14
C ILE A 174 -3.60 -25.84 14.79
N SER A 175 -4.71 -25.44 14.18
CA SER A 175 -5.81 -26.36 13.87
C SER A 175 -5.59 -27.22 12.63
N ASN A 176 -4.78 -26.80 11.66
CA ASN A 176 -4.69 -27.46 10.35
C ASN A 176 -3.37 -28.21 10.09
N ILE A 177 -2.43 -28.24 11.05
CA ILE A 177 -1.07 -28.65 10.76
C ILE A 177 -0.72 -30.00 11.37
N ALA A 178 -0.67 -31.01 10.52
CA ALA A 178 0.30 -32.09 10.64
C ALA A 178 1.47 -31.75 9.70
N GLY A 179 2.58 -31.22 10.23
CA GLY A 179 3.82 -31.02 9.47
C GLY A 179 4.37 -29.59 9.36
N VAL A 180 3.60 -28.55 9.73
CA VAL A 180 4.14 -27.16 9.79
C VAL A 180 4.60 -26.79 11.22
N ASP A 181 4.44 -27.68 12.18
CA ASP A 181 4.97 -27.54 13.54
C ASP A 181 6.47 -27.20 13.57
N ASN A 182 7.17 -27.41 12.44
CA ASN A 182 8.61 -27.17 12.28
C ASN A 182 8.95 -25.86 11.54
N LEU A 183 7.99 -25.11 11.02
CA LEU A 183 8.28 -23.83 10.33
C LEU A 183 8.31 -22.69 11.35
N THR A 184 9.49 -22.45 11.90
CA THR A 184 9.77 -21.42 12.91
C THR A 184 10.73 -20.38 12.35
N LEU A 185 10.95 -19.26 13.06
CA LEU A 185 12.02 -18.31 12.74
C LEU A 185 13.39 -18.99 12.59
N GLU A 186 13.68 -19.97 13.45
CA GLU A 186 14.92 -20.76 13.39
C GLU A 186 15.07 -21.53 12.06
N SER A 187 13.98 -21.84 11.38
CA SER A 187 14.02 -22.48 10.06
C SER A 187 14.67 -21.57 9.02
N PHE A 188 14.42 -20.27 9.10
CA PHE A 188 14.95 -19.26 8.18
C PHE A 188 16.34 -18.74 8.57
N LYS A 189 16.80 -19.00 9.79
CA LYS A 189 18.09 -18.51 10.28
C LYS A 189 19.26 -19.00 9.43
N ASN A 190 20.09 -18.06 9.00
CA ASN A 190 21.24 -18.30 8.11
C ASN A 190 20.85 -19.00 6.81
N SER A 191 19.63 -18.81 6.33
CA SER A 191 19.17 -19.32 5.04
C SER A 191 19.49 -18.34 3.91
N LYS A 192 19.30 -18.78 2.67
CA LYS A 192 19.48 -17.99 1.47
C LYS A 192 18.15 -17.88 0.71
N CYS A 193 17.72 -16.65 0.43
CA CYS A 193 16.47 -16.32 -0.23
C CYS A 193 16.73 -15.97 -1.68
N ILE A 194 16.20 -16.76 -2.62
CA ILE A 194 16.23 -16.47 -4.05
C ILE A 194 14.99 -15.65 -4.38
N LEU A 195 15.18 -14.43 -4.89
CA LEU A 195 14.09 -13.56 -5.32
C LEU A 195 13.65 -13.92 -6.74
N ASP A 196 12.34 -14.02 -6.93
CA ASP A 196 11.72 -14.12 -8.25
C ASP A 196 11.54 -12.74 -8.88
N THR A 197 11.31 -12.68 -10.19
CA THR A 197 11.11 -11.45 -10.96
C THR A 197 10.00 -10.58 -10.41
N ASN A 198 8.85 -11.18 -10.04
CA ASN A 198 7.73 -10.43 -9.46
C ASN A 198 8.10 -9.77 -8.12
N VAL A 199 8.94 -10.41 -7.31
CA VAL A 199 9.41 -9.87 -6.03
C VAL A 199 10.40 -8.73 -6.26
N LEU A 200 11.32 -8.86 -7.22
CA LEU A 200 12.20 -7.77 -7.61
C LEU A 200 11.44 -6.54 -8.11
N MET A 201 10.34 -6.77 -8.86
CA MET A 201 9.43 -5.69 -9.28
C MET A 201 8.76 -4.99 -8.09
N PHE A 202 8.34 -5.74 -7.07
CA PHE A 202 7.76 -5.13 -5.85
C PHE A 202 8.76 -4.27 -5.08
N ILE A 203 10.04 -4.68 -5.06
CA ILE A 203 11.11 -3.89 -4.46
C ILE A 203 11.40 -2.63 -5.27
N ALA A 204 11.42 -2.72 -6.60
CA ALA A 204 11.78 -1.62 -7.49
C ALA A 204 10.67 -0.55 -7.64
N LEU A 205 9.40 -0.95 -7.51
CA LEU A 205 8.25 -0.10 -7.80
C LEU A 205 7.62 0.44 -6.50
N GLU A 206 7.81 1.72 -6.21
CA GLU A 206 7.32 2.36 -4.98
C GLU A 206 5.79 2.29 -4.79
N SER A 207 5.03 2.27 -5.89
CA SER A 207 3.57 2.09 -5.85
C SER A 207 3.14 0.65 -5.65
N SER A 208 4.07 -0.30 -5.70
CA SER A 208 3.75 -1.69 -5.40
C SER A 208 3.24 -1.83 -3.97
N HIS A 209 2.22 -2.62 -3.85
CA HIS A 209 1.59 -2.87 -2.57
C HIS A 209 2.53 -3.56 -1.56
N PHE A 210 3.52 -4.33 -2.03
CA PHE A 210 4.52 -4.94 -1.17
C PHE A 210 5.75 -4.07 -0.93
N HIS A 211 5.93 -2.96 -1.63
CA HIS A 211 7.15 -2.16 -1.53
C HIS A 211 7.51 -1.83 -0.06
N LYS A 212 6.56 -1.25 0.68
CA LYS A 212 6.75 -0.93 2.10
C LYS A 212 6.90 -2.16 3.00
N ALA A 213 6.39 -3.30 2.56
CA ALA A 213 6.54 -4.55 3.28
C ALA A 213 8.00 -5.02 3.32
N PHE A 214 8.77 -4.68 2.28
CA PHE A 214 10.18 -5.03 2.22
C PHE A 214 11.05 -4.21 3.16
N GLU A 215 10.64 -3.03 3.59
CA GLU A 215 11.33 -2.28 4.67
C GLU A 215 11.37 -3.09 5.97
N SER A 216 10.24 -3.67 6.36
CA SER A 216 10.15 -4.50 7.57
C SER A 216 10.79 -5.88 7.36
N LEU A 217 10.62 -6.49 6.17
CA LEU A 217 11.27 -7.76 5.84
C LEU A 217 12.79 -7.66 5.85
N GLU A 218 13.36 -6.55 5.41
CA GLU A 218 14.79 -6.30 5.45
C GLU A 218 15.37 -6.41 6.86
N LYS A 219 14.75 -5.74 7.84
CA LYS A 219 15.13 -5.82 9.25
C LYS A 219 15.08 -7.26 9.77
N VAL A 220 14.03 -8.01 9.39
CA VAL A 220 13.91 -9.43 9.77
C VAL A 220 15.00 -10.27 9.13
N PHE A 221 15.27 -10.10 7.85
CA PHE A 221 16.30 -10.85 7.15
C PHE A 221 17.68 -10.57 7.72
N GLU A 222 17.98 -9.31 8.04
CA GLU A 222 19.22 -8.93 8.71
C GLU A 222 19.37 -9.64 10.06
N SER A 223 18.36 -9.62 10.91
CA SER A 223 18.39 -10.25 12.23
C SER A 223 18.51 -11.76 12.19
N LEU A 224 17.94 -12.41 11.19
CA LEU A 224 18.00 -13.85 10.99
C LEU A 224 19.26 -14.29 10.21
N GLY A 225 20.06 -13.34 9.72
CA GLY A 225 21.22 -13.63 8.88
C GLY A 225 20.82 -14.25 7.53
N VAL A 226 19.63 -13.88 6.99
CA VAL A 226 19.18 -14.35 5.67
C VAL A 226 19.97 -13.61 4.60
N THR A 227 20.66 -14.37 3.75
CA THR A 227 21.31 -13.80 2.56
C THR A 227 20.31 -13.78 1.40
N VAL A 228 20.19 -12.65 0.73
CA VAL A 228 19.21 -12.46 -0.35
C VAL A 228 19.91 -12.31 -1.68
N GLY A 229 19.36 -12.90 -2.73
CA GLY A 229 19.95 -12.76 -4.06
C GLY A 229 19.04 -13.26 -5.18
N ALA A 230 19.54 -13.14 -6.41
CA ALA A 230 18.83 -13.55 -7.60
C ALA A 230 19.73 -14.44 -8.49
N LEU A 231 19.09 -15.25 -9.33
CA LEU A 231 19.75 -16.00 -10.38
C LEU A 231 19.83 -15.16 -11.66
N TYR A 232 20.80 -15.46 -12.54
CA TYR A 232 20.98 -14.76 -13.83
C TYR A 232 19.72 -14.78 -14.70
N ILE A 233 18.96 -15.88 -14.65
CA ILE A 233 17.71 -16.03 -15.40
C ILE A 233 16.65 -15.03 -14.91
N THR A 234 16.57 -14.79 -13.61
CA THR A 234 15.66 -13.81 -12.99
C THR A 234 16.07 -12.39 -13.37
N LYS A 235 17.37 -12.10 -13.38
CA LYS A 235 17.88 -10.79 -13.81
C LYS A 235 17.51 -10.50 -15.27
N LYS A 236 17.67 -11.49 -16.14
CA LYS A 236 17.30 -11.38 -17.55
C LYS A 236 15.80 -11.15 -17.72
N GLU A 237 14.97 -11.93 -17.04
CA GLU A 237 13.52 -11.79 -17.12
C GLU A 237 13.05 -10.44 -16.57
N TYR A 238 13.67 -9.93 -15.50
CA TYR A 238 13.39 -8.61 -14.95
C TYR A 238 13.64 -7.52 -16.02
N GLN A 239 14.82 -7.52 -16.64
CA GLN A 239 15.17 -6.55 -17.67
C GLN A 239 14.25 -6.66 -18.90
N ASP A 240 13.94 -7.87 -19.35
CA ASP A 240 13.01 -8.11 -20.46
C ASP A 240 11.60 -7.60 -20.12
N THR A 241 11.15 -7.75 -18.86
CA THR A 241 9.86 -7.28 -18.38
C THR A 241 9.81 -5.75 -18.35
N ILE A 242 10.81 -5.08 -17.75
CA ILE A 242 10.90 -3.62 -17.74
C ILE A 242 10.94 -3.06 -19.15
N TYR A 243 11.76 -3.63 -20.04
CA TYR A 243 11.84 -3.19 -21.42
C TYR A 243 10.50 -3.36 -22.17
N SER A 244 9.79 -4.45 -21.94
CA SER A 244 8.47 -4.69 -22.52
C SER A 244 7.45 -3.66 -22.05
N GLN A 245 7.40 -3.37 -20.74
CA GLN A 245 6.53 -2.36 -20.18
C GLN A 245 6.86 -0.95 -20.69
N ALA A 246 8.14 -0.59 -20.73
CA ALA A 246 8.60 0.67 -21.29
C ALA A 246 8.14 0.86 -22.74
N LYS A 247 8.35 -0.16 -23.56
CA LYS A 247 7.92 -0.16 -24.97
C LYS A 247 6.40 -0.04 -25.12
N ALA A 248 5.64 -0.75 -24.28
CA ALA A 248 4.18 -0.68 -24.30
C ALA A 248 3.68 0.71 -23.89
N THR A 249 4.24 1.29 -22.83
CA THR A 249 3.88 2.63 -22.34
C THR A 249 4.18 3.70 -23.39
N LYS A 250 5.37 3.71 -23.97
CA LYS A 250 5.73 4.67 -25.03
C LYS A 250 4.81 4.58 -26.24
N ARG A 251 4.54 3.36 -26.71
CA ARG A 251 3.61 3.13 -27.82
C ARG A 251 2.21 3.66 -27.51
N ASN A 252 1.71 3.42 -26.29
CA ASN A 252 0.41 3.92 -25.87
C ASN A 252 0.40 5.43 -25.75
N LEU A 253 1.46 6.04 -25.21
CA LEU A 253 1.60 7.49 -25.15
C LEU A 253 1.55 8.13 -26.54
N GLU A 254 2.24 7.56 -27.51
CA GLU A 254 2.25 8.02 -28.90
C GLU A 254 0.87 7.89 -29.59
N LYS A 255 0.13 6.80 -29.33
CA LYS A 255 -1.12 6.48 -30.02
C LYS A 255 -2.36 7.02 -29.32
N LEU A 256 -2.38 7.05 -28.01
CA LEU A 256 -3.54 7.32 -27.18
C LEU A 256 -3.45 8.63 -26.39
N GLY A 257 -2.25 9.22 -26.31
CA GLY A 257 -1.98 10.36 -25.44
C GLY A 257 -1.87 10.01 -23.95
N TYR A 258 -1.49 11.00 -23.14
CA TYR A 258 -1.20 10.79 -21.72
C TYR A 258 -2.42 10.31 -20.92
N GLU A 259 -3.59 10.93 -21.13
CA GLU A 259 -4.79 10.66 -20.32
C GLU A 259 -5.21 9.19 -20.39
N LEU A 260 -5.21 8.60 -21.58
CA LEU A 260 -5.54 7.18 -21.76
C LEU A 260 -4.40 6.25 -21.33
N THR A 261 -3.15 6.64 -21.59
CA THR A 261 -1.97 5.88 -21.15
C THR A 261 -1.86 5.81 -19.62
N ALA A 262 -2.48 6.74 -18.90
CA ALA A 262 -2.54 6.75 -17.45
C ALA A 262 -3.66 5.87 -16.85
N LEU A 263 -4.56 5.33 -17.67
CA LEU A 263 -5.68 4.49 -17.18
C LEU A 263 -5.26 3.13 -16.62
N PRO A 264 -4.24 2.40 -17.17
CA PRO A 264 -3.79 1.16 -16.56
C PRO A 264 -3.38 1.35 -15.09
N ASN A 265 -3.84 0.41 -14.26
CA ASN A 265 -3.65 0.47 -12.81
C ASN A 265 -2.69 -0.61 -12.29
N ASP A 266 -1.79 -1.09 -13.16
CA ASP A 266 -0.67 -1.93 -12.74
C ASP A 266 0.40 -1.13 -11.98
N ASP A 267 1.18 -1.82 -11.13
CA ASP A 267 2.18 -1.20 -10.25
C ASP A 267 3.21 -0.37 -11.02
N PHE A 268 3.58 -0.80 -12.23
CA PHE A 268 4.55 -0.11 -13.08
C PHE A 268 4.03 1.27 -13.52
N THR A 269 2.83 1.29 -14.10
CA THR A 269 2.18 2.53 -14.55
C THR A 269 1.90 3.46 -13.37
N GLN A 270 1.41 2.92 -12.26
CA GLN A 270 1.13 3.71 -11.07
C GLN A 270 2.40 4.30 -10.43
N SER A 271 3.52 3.57 -10.43
CA SER A 271 4.80 4.09 -9.96
C SER A 271 5.30 5.24 -10.85
N ALA A 272 5.22 5.11 -12.16
CA ALA A 272 5.59 6.20 -13.06
C ALA A 272 4.72 7.45 -12.84
N ILE A 273 3.41 7.29 -12.70
CA ILE A 273 2.48 8.41 -12.48
C ILE A 273 2.70 9.07 -11.11
N SER A 274 2.95 8.30 -10.05
CA SER A 274 3.21 8.83 -8.71
C SER A 274 4.48 9.67 -8.65
N LEU A 275 5.47 9.35 -9.47
CA LEU A 275 6.69 10.15 -9.65
C LEU A 275 6.50 11.35 -10.59
N GLY A 276 5.28 11.56 -11.10
CA GLY A 276 4.92 12.73 -11.89
C GLY A 276 5.21 12.61 -13.38
N CYS A 277 5.46 11.39 -13.91
CA CYS A 277 5.68 11.17 -15.34
C CYS A 277 4.44 11.56 -16.14
N ARG A 278 4.61 12.45 -17.12
CA ARG A 278 3.53 12.95 -18.00
C ARG A 278 3.93 13.06 -19.46
N LYS A 279 5.21 13.11 -19.77
CA LYS A 279 5.79 13.22 -21.09
C LYS A 279 6.68 12.02 -21.37
N GLU A 280 7.05 11.84 -22.62
CA GLU A 280 7.94 10.76 -23.05
C GLU A 280 9.29 10.80 -22.31
N GLU A 281 9.87 11.98 -22.15
CA GLU A 281 11.14 12.16 -21.46
C GLU A 281 11.06 11.74 -19.98
N ASP A 282 9.95 12.08 -19.28
CA ASP A 282 9.76 11.71 -17.87
C ASP A 282 9.69 10.16 -17.73
N PHE A 283 9.03 9.49 -18.69
CA PHE A 283 8.99 8.03 -18.73
C PHE A 283 10.35 7.42 -19.05
N ASP A 284 11.16 8.06 -19.89
CA ASP A 284 12.52 7.61 -20.18
C ASP A 284 13.39 7.65 -18.95
N ASP A 285 13.36 8.76 -18.20
CA ASP A 285 14.08 8.93 -16.94
C ASP A 285 13.62 7.87 -15.90
N PHE A 286 12.32 7.63 -15.80
CA PHE A 286 11.77 6.57 -14.94
C PHE A 286 12.29 5.18 -15.34
N PHE A 287 12.25 4.83 -16.62
CA PHE A 287 12.74 3.54 -17.11
C PHE A 287 14.23 3.37 -16.88
N ASP A 288 15.01 4.42 -17.09
CA ASP A 288 16.45 4.41 -16.84
C ASP A 288 16.78 4.19 -15.36
N HIS A 289 15.91 4.67 -14.46
CA HIS A 289 16.06 4.46 -13.03
C HIS A 289 15.79 3.01 -12.60
N ILE A 290 14.76 2.38 -13.16
CA ILE A 290 14.32 1.03 -12.75
C ILE A 290 14.81 -0.11 -13.65
N LYS A 291 15.56 0.14 -14.74
CA LYS A 291 16.03 -0.90 -15.68
C LYS A 291 17.03 -1.88 -15.06
N ASP A 292 17.77 -1.40 -14.06
CA ASP A 292 18.73 -2.22 -13.34
C ASP A 292 18.05 -2.84 -12.10
N ILE A 293 18.45 -4.05 -11.77
CA ILE A 293 17.95 -4.74 -10.60
C ILE A 293 18.31 -3.95 -9.34
N PRO A 294 17.40 -3.82 -8.37
CA PRO A 294 17.73 -3.21 -7.08
C PRO A 294 18.96 -3.87 -6.46
N SER A 295 19.90 -3.07 -6.01
CA SER A 295 21.11 -3.58 -5.33
C SER A 295 20.86 -3.97 -3.88
N TYR A 296 19.78 -3.47 -3.30
CA TYR A 296 19.36 -3.71 -1.92
C TYR A 296 17.87 -4.03 -1.88
N ILE A 297 17.42 -4.71 -0.82
CA ILE A 297 15.99 -4.91 -0.59
C ILE A 297 15.32 -3.56 -0.37
N PHE A 298 15.85 -2.76 0.55
CA PHE A 298 15.44 -1.39 0.81
C PHE A 298 16.69 -0.51 0.99
N ASP A 299 17.41 -0.59 2.11
CA ASP A 299 18.60 0.23 2.36
C ASP A 299 19.84 -0.56 2.82
N HIS A 300 19.69 -1.74 3.45
CA HIS A 300 20.76 -2.43 4.18
C HIS A 300 21.07 -3.82 3.66
N VAL A 301 20.07 -4.63 3.30
CA VAL A 301 20.29 -6.01 2.84
C VAL A 301 20.56 -6.04 1.34
N SER A 302 21.81 -6.29 0.97
CA SER A 302 22.23 -6.36 -0.43
C SER A 302 21.63 -7.56 -1.16
N ILE A 303 21.23 -7.36 -2.41
CA ILE A 303 20.79 -8.41 -3.33
C ILE A 303 22.00 -8.88 -4.14
N ILE A 304 22.47 -10.09 -3.84
CA ILE A 304 23.66 -10.66 -4.46
C ILE A 304 23.33 -11.63 -5.60
N ASP A 305 24.35 -12.04 -6.35
CA ASP A 305 24.24 -13.07 -7.37
C ASP A 305 24.49 -14.45 -6.78
N PHE A 306 23.56 -15.38 -7.01
CA PHE A 306 23.71 -16.79 -6.63
C PHE A 306 24.28 -17.66 -7.75
N ASP A 307 24.90 -17.07 -8.77
CA ASP A 307 25.51 -17.79 -9.91
C ASP A 307 26.92 -18.25 -9.58
N TYR A 308 27.02 -19.23 -8.67
CA TYR A 308 28.31 -19.65 -8.13
C TYR A 308 29.15 -20.50 -9.06
N SER A 309 28.52 -21.25 -10.00
CA SER A 309 29.28 -22.18 -10.83
C SER A 309 28.71 -22.35 -12.24
N SER A 310 29.58 -22.82 -13.15
CA SER A 310 29.17 -23.22 -14.50
C SER A 310 28.23 -24.42 -14.48
N GLU A 311 28.40 -25.32 -13.51
CA GLU A 311 27.56 -26.51 -13.35
C GLU A 311 26.11 -26.13 -12.98
N LEU A 312 25.92 -25.10 -12.14
CA LEU A 312 24.60 -24.58 -11.82
C LEU A 312 23.92 -24.02 -13.09
N LYS A 313 24.64 -23.24 -13.90
CA LYS A 313 24.12 -22.66 -15.13
C LYS A 313 23.72 -23.75 -16.12
N GLU A 314 24.59 -24.74 -16.34
CA GLU A 314 24.30 -25.89 -17.21
C GLU A 314 23.09 -26.68 -16.69
N HIS A 315 22.97 -26.88 -15.38
CA HIS A 315 21.82 -27.55 -14.78
C HIS A 315 20.51 -26.80 -15.01
N ILE A 316 20.53 -25.47 -14.88
CA ILE A 316 19.39 -24.60 -15.14
C ILE A 316 18.99 -24.67 -16.61
N GLU A 317 19.95 -24.48 -17.53
CA GLU A 317 19.70 -24.49 -18.99
C GLU A 317 19.18 -25.86 -19.48
N THR A 318 19.75 -26.94 -18.99
CA THR A 318 19.29 -28.30 -19.27
C THR A 318 17.85 -28.50 -18.79
N SER A 319 17.52 -28.00 -17.59
CA SER A 319 16.18 -28.10 -17.04
C SER A 319 15.16 -27.26 -17.82
N GLN A 320 15.54 -26.06 -18.29
CA GLN A 320 14.70 -25.21 -19.15
C GLN A 320 14.42 -25.81 -20.53
N ALA A 321 15.29 -26.73 -21.00
CA ALA A 321 15.09 -27.45 -22.24
C ALA A 321 14.30 -28.77 -22.08
N ASP A 322 14.11 -29.23 -20.85
CA ASP A 322 13.41 -30.49 -20.55
C ASP A 322 11.89 -30.35 -20.71
N LYS A 323 11.36 -30.95 -21.79
CA LYS A 323 9.92 -30.92 -22.10
C LYS A 323 9.05 -31.48 -20.98
N ASN A 324 9.49 -32.55 -20.33
CA ASN A 324 8.69 -33.16 -19.26
C ASN A 324 8.55 -32.24 -18.05
N LYS A 325 9.60 -31.49 -17.70
CA LYS A 325 9.55 -30.49 -16.63
C LYS A 325 8.62 -29.33 -16.98
N LEU A 326 8.71 -28.84 -18.24
CA LEU A 326 7.83 -27.79 -18.76
C LEU A 326 6.36 -28.21 -18.76
N GLU A 327 6.05 -29.39 -19.29
CA GLU A 327 4.68 -29.92 -19.33
C GLU A 327 4.11 -30.10 -17.92
N LYS A 328 4.90 -30.66 -17.01
CA LYS A 328 4.48 -30.86 -15.62
C LYS A 328 4.17 -29.52 -14.91
N LEU A 329 5.03 -28.52 -15.09
CA LEU A 329 4.80 -27.21 -14.45
C LEU A 329 3.64 -26.46 -15.11
N ASN A 330 3.50 -26.57 -16.45
CA ASN A 330 2.36 -26.00 -17.18
C ASN A 330 1.02 -26.61 -16.73
N ALA A 331 0.99 -27.95 -16.51
CA ALA A 331 -0.21 -28.61 -15.96
C ALA A 331 -0.58 -28.06 -14.58
N ILE A 332 0.40 -27.85 -13.67
CA ILE A 332 0.17 -27.24 -12.35
C ILE A 332 -0.38 -25.83 -12.51
N TYR A 333 0.14 -25.04 -13.45
CA TYR A 333 -0.35 -23.70 -13.72
C TYR A 333 -1.77 -23.72 -14.30
N GLN A 334 -2.02 -24.58 -15.26
CA GLN A 334 -3.33 -24.73 -15.92
C GLN A 334 -4.42 -25.21 -14.95
N ASP A 335 -4.10 -26.15 -14.07
CA ASP A 335 -5.01 -26.60 -13.02
C ASP A 335 -5.43 -25.47 -12.07
N ALA A 336 -4.51 -24.52 -11.82
CA ALA A 336 -4.75 -23.41 -10.89
C ALA A 336 -5.44 -22.21 -11.55
N THR A 337 -5.17 -21.96 -12.85
CA THR A 337 -5.60 -20.71 -13.51
C THR A 337 -6.60 -20.92 -14.66
N GLY A 338 -6.75 -22.17 -15.13
CA GLY A 338 -7.56 -22.50 -16.30
C GLY A 338 -6.93 -22.16 -17.64
N HIS A 339 -5.70 -21.64 -17.67
CA HIS A 339 -5.00 -21.20 -18.88
C HIS A 339 -3.59 -21.78 -18.98
N GLU A 340 -3.05 -21.84 -20.21
CA GLU A 340 -1.65 -22.21 -20.41
C GLU A 340 -0.71 -21.03 -20.16
N LYS A 341 0.44 -21.32 -19.58
CA LYS A 341 1.48 -20.31 -19.34
C LYS A 341 2.32 -20.05 -20.61
N ARG A 342 2.71 -18.80 -20.82
CA ARG A 342 3.62 -18.44 -21.93
C ARG A 342 4.94 -19.19 -21.80
N THR A 343 5.44 -19.73 -22.89
CA THR A 343 6.63 -20.61 -22.94
C THR A 343 7.87 -19.99 -22.28
N ASN A 344 8.13 -18.69 -22.47
CA ASN A 344 9.30 -18.03 -21.88
C ASN A 344 9.19 -17.92 -20.35
N ALA A 345 8.03 -17.51 -19.83
CA ALA A 345 7.78 -17.45 -18.40
C ALA A 345 7.81 -18.86 -17.78
N LEU A 346 7.28 -19.87 -18.48
CA LEU A 346 7.34 -21.25 -18.02
C LEU A 346 8.78 -21.77 -17.94
N ARG A 347 9.64 -21.43 -18.92
CA ARG A 347 11.08 -21.78 -18.91
C ARG A 347 11.79 -21.10 -17.74
N HIS A 348 11.49 -19.83 -17.50
CA HIS A 348 12.03 -19.12 -16.35
C HIS A 348 11.69 -19.85 -15.04
N ASP A 349 10.42 -20.18 -14.81
CA ASP A 349 9.98 -20.87 -13.58
C ASP A 349 10.65 -22.22 -13.41
N VAL A 350 10.75 -23.02 -14.50
CA VAL A 350 11.45 -24.30 -14.45
C VAL A 350 12.93 -24.11 -14.10
N GLY A 351 13.57 -23.09 -14.66
CA GLY A 351 14.97 -22.77 -14.37
C GLY A 351 15.16 -22.32 -12.91
N LEU A 352 14.25 -21.48 -12.41
CA LEU A 352 14.27 -20.98 -11.03
C LEU A 352 14.13 -22.13 -10.03
N LEU A 353 13.15 -23.00 -10.24
CA LEU A 353 12.95 -24.20 -9.42
C LEU A 353 14.15 -25.14 -9.46
N ALA A 354 14.71 -25.41 -10.66
CA ALA A 354 15.86 -26.26 -10.83
C ALA A 354 17.11 -25.69 -10.15
N GLY A 355 17.34 -24.39 -10.27
CA GLY A 355 18.43 -23.69 -9.60
C GLY A 355 18.34 -23.79 -8.08
N ALA A 356 17.14 -23.52 -7.54
CA ALA A 356 16.90 -23.62 -6.10
C ALA A 356 17.04 -25.07 -5.59
N GLU A 357 16.52 -26.07 -6.32
CA GLU A 357 16.67 -27.49 -5.95
C GLU A 357 18.16 -27.94 -5.98
N TYR A 358 18.93 -27.40 -6.93
CA TYR A 358 20.36 -27.68 -7.01
C TYR A 358 21.11 -27.09 -5.81
N LEU A 359 20.88 -25.83 -5.48
CA LEU A 359 21.55 -25.13 -4.38
C LEU A 359 21.14 -25.67 -2.99
N ARG A 360 19.91 -26.19 -2.87
CA ARG A 360 19.44 -26.81 -1.61
C ARG A 360 20.15 -28.11 -1.21
N LYS A 361 20.95 -28.70 -2.09
CA LYS A 361 21.72 -29.91 -1.74
C LYS A 361 22.76 -29.65 -0.66
N ASP A 362 23.35 -28.45 -0.69
CA ASP A 362 24.45 -28.08 0.16
C ASP A 362 24.09 -27.08 1.25
N GLU A 363 23.08 -26.22 1.02
CA GLU A 363 22.73 -25.12 1.90
C GLU A 363 21.20 -24.94 2.01
N LYS A 364 20.76 -24.12 2.97
CA LYS A 364 19.35 -23.79 3.17
C LYS A 364 18.92 -22.70 2.20
N PHE A 365 18.31 -23.06 1.08
CA PHE A 365 17.73 -22.12 0.12
C PHE A 365 16.21 -22.19 0.10
N PHE A 366 15.56 -21.05 -0.18
CA PHE A 366 14.14 -20.97 -0.53
C PHE A 366 13.92 -19.88 -1.57
N ILE A 367 12.85 -19.99 -2.33
CA ILE A 367 12.42 -19.00 -3.32
C ILE A 367 11.34 -18.13 -2.68
N LEU A 368 11.44 -16.82 -2.84
CA LEU A 368 10.36 -15.87 -2.56
C LEU A 368 9.70 -15.51 -3.89
N SER A 369 8.42 -15.90 -4.07
CA SER A 369 7.69 -15.74 -5.33
C SER A 369 6.19 -15.66 -5.12
N GLU A 370 5.52 -14.79 -5.87
CA GLU A 370 4.05 -14.75 -5.97
C GLU A 370 3.51 -15.66 -7.08
N GLU A 371 4.38 -16.36 -7.80
CA GLU A 371 3.97 -17.17 -8.94
C GLU A 371 3.25 -18.46 -8.50
N VAL A 372 2.02 -18.65 -8.99
CA VAL A 372 1.14 -19.77 -8.60
C VAL A 372 1.76 -21.12 -8.93
N SER A 373 2.39 -21.25 -10.10
CA SER A 373 3.04 -22.51 -10.55
C SER A 373 4.17 -22.92 -9.62
N ILE A 374 5.02 -21.96 -9.21
CA ILE A 374 6.18 -22.16 -8.33
C ILE A 374 5.70 -22.58 -6.94
N ASN A 375 4.74 -21.85 -6.38
CA ASN A 375 4.21 -22.14 -5.05
C ASN A 375 3.48 -23.48 -4.99
N ASN A 376 2.65 -23.81 -5.98
CA ASN A 376 1.98 -25.11 -6.04
C ASN A 376 2.95 -26.28 -6.27
N TYR A 377 4.02 -26.06 -7.05
CA TYR A 377 5.08 -27.04 -7.16
C TYR A 377 5.78 -27.27 -5.81
N SER A 378 6.10 -26.20 -5.08
CA SER A 378 6.67 -26.26 -3.73
C SER A 378 5.78 -27.05 -2.76
N LYS A 379 4.47 -26.79 -2.74
CA LYS A 379 3.49 -27.52 -1.93
C LYS A 379 3.51 -29.02 -2.22
N ASN A 380 3.65 -29.41 -3.50
CA ASN A 380 3.72 -30.80 -3.92
C ASN A 380 5.00 -31.51 -3.45
N LYS A 381 6.09 -30.76 -3.24
CA LYS A 381 7.36 -31.27 -2.70
C LYS A 381 7.35 -31.38 -1.17
N GLY A 382 6.50 -30.61 -0.50
CA GLY A 382 6.46 -30.50 0.95
C GLY A 382 7.63 -29.72 1.54
N ILE A 383 7.70 -29.74 2.87
CA ILE A 383 8.77 -29.07 3.63
C ILE A 383 9.98 -30.02 3.75
N ILE A 384 11.14 -29.54 3.34
CA ILE A 384 12.42 -30.28 3.42
C ILE A 384 13.38 -29.43 4.24
N ASN A 385 14.05 -30.02 5.23
CA ASN A 385 14.94 -29.33 6.16
C ASN A 385 14.26 -28.12 6.87
N ASN A 386 13.01 -28.30 7.23
CA ASN A 386 12.16 -27.29 7.88
C ASN A 386 11.91 -26.02 7.04
N LEU A 387 12.17 -26.04 5.73
CA LEU A 387 11.88 -24.94 4.81
C LEU A 387 11.08 -25.43 3.60
N PRO A 388 10.06 -24.69 3.13
CA PRO A 388 9.43 -24.92 1.83
C PRO A 388 10.45 -24.59 0.72
N LEU A 389 10.27 -25.16 -0.49
CA LEU A 389 11.11 -24.80 -1.64
C LEU A 389 10.81 -23.37 -2.09
N ALA A 390 9.55 -22.98 -2.07
CA ALA A 390 9.10 -21.62 -2.34
C ALA A 390 8.03 -21.20 -1.35
N ILE A 391 7.96 -19.90 -1.08
CA ILE A 391 7.00 -19.28 -0.19
C ILE A 391 6.57 -17.94 -0.79
N ARG A 392 5.30 -17.57 -0.61
CA ARG A 392 4.78 -16.26 -1.00
C ARG A 392 5.20 -15.20 0.01
N VAL A 393 5.29 -13.94 -0.46
CA VAL A 393 5.63 -12.79 0.40
C VAL A 393 4.66 -12.69 1.57
N GLU A 394 3.35 -12.71 1.29
CA GLU A 394 2.32 -12.66 2.34
C GLU A 394 2.46 -13.79 3.37
N THR A 395 2.70 -15.00 2.88
CA THR A 395 2.83 -16.17 3.76
C THR A 395 4.08 -16.10 4.62
N LEU A 396 5.21 -15.67 4.04
CA LEU A 396 6.46 -15.46 4.77
C LEU A 396 6.26 -14.45 5.90
N ILE A 397 5.65 -13.30 5.59
CA ILE A 397 5.37 -12.25 6.56
C ILE A 397 4.51 -12.78 7.71
N ASN A 398 3.46 -13.54 7.41
CA ASN A 398 2.59 -14.12 8.43
C ASN A 398 3.34 -15.12 9.32
N VAL A 399 4.21 -15.97 8.74
CA VAL A 399 5.05 -16.90 9.52
C VAL A 399 6.02 -16.15 10.43
N LEU A 400 6.65 -15.09 9.91
CA LEU A 400 7.56 -14.26 10.69
C LEU A 400 6.84 -13.53 11.82
N ALA A 401 5.67 -12.97 11.54
CA ALA A 401 4.84 -12.26 12.52
C ALA A 401 4.39 -13.16 13.69
N LEU A 402 4.00 -14.40 13.43
CA LEU A 402 3.57 -15.35 14.46
C LEU A 402 4.67 -15.73 15.47
N ASN A 403 5.90 -15.70 15.04
CA ASN A 403 7.04 -16.13 15.84
C ASN A 403 7.74 -14.97 16.58
N HIS A 404 7.13 -13.77 16.58
CA HIS A 404 7.72 -12.53 17.11
C HIS A 404 8.06 -12.55 18.62
N GLY A 405 7.58 -13.48 19.40
CA GLY A 405 7.77 -13.52 20.86
C GLY A 405 9.21 -13.55 21.39
N GLY A 406 10.24 -13.46 20.54
CA GLY A 406 11.66 -13.57 20.93
C GLY A 406 12.65 -12.69 20.16
N THR A 407 12.19 -11.75 19.34
CA THR A 407 13.08 -10.86 18.57
C THR A 407 12.94 -9.40 19.01
N ASP A 408 14.01 -8.61 18.89
CA ASP A 408 14.09 -7.18 19.26
C ASP A 408 13.29 -6.25 18.31
N PHE A 409 12.33 -6.79 17.53
CA PHE A 409 11.51 -6.02 16.62
C PHE A 409 10.43 -5.24 17.34
N GLU A 410 10.23 -4.00 16.92
CA GLU A 410 9.09 -3.22 17.37
C GLU A 410 7.78 -3.81 16.80
N ALA A 411 6.81 -4.04 17.67
CA ALA A 411 5.49 -4.55 17.29
C ALA A 411 4.82 -3.67 16.20
N SER A 412 5.13 -2.37 16.17
CA SER A 412 4.66 -1.39 15.20
C SER A 412 5.02 -1.73 13.74
N ASP A 413 6.22 -2.24 13.49
CA ASP A 413 6.69 -2.59 12.15
C ASP A 413 5.84 -3.74 11.57
N TYR A 414 5.54 -4.76 12.39
CA TYR A 414 4.70 -5.88 11.97
C TYR A 414 3.23 -5.50 11.80
N VAL A 415 2.71 -4.62 12.64
CA VAL A 415 1.34 -4.12 12.55
C VAL A 415 1.12 -3.41 11.22
N SER A 416 2.03 -2.52 10.86
CA SER A 416 1.98 -1.78 9.60
C SER A 416 2.09 -2.70 8.38
N LEU A 417 3.00 -3.68 8.46
CA LEU A 417 3.19 -4.69 7.43
C LEU A 417 1.94 -5.53 7.21
N PHE A 418 1.38 -6.07 8.28
CA PHE A 418 0.18 -6.91 8.26
C PHE A 418 -1.04 -6.14 7.72
N ALA A 419 -1.25 -4.92 8.19
CA ALA A 419 -2.32 -4.05 7.70
C ALA A 419 -2.15 -3.70 6.21
N SER A 420 -0.91 -3.57 5.74
CA SER A 420 -0.59 -3.40 4.32
C SER A 420 -1.02 -4.60 3.48
N ILE A 421 -0.72 -5.82 3.94
CA ILE A 421 -1.10 -7.07 3.26
C ILE A 421 -2.62 -7.19 3.15
N ILE A 422 -3.35 -6.92 4.24
CA ILE A 422 -4.81 -7.00 4.24
C ILE A 422 -5.41 -6.01 3.25
N ARG A 423 -4.93 -4.77 3.25
CA ARG A 423 -5.41 -3.74 2.31
C ARG A 423 -5.24 -4.18 0.85
N ASN A 424 -4.14 -4.85 0.56
CA ASN A 424 -3.79 -5.28 -0.79
C ASN A 424 -4.52 -6.54 -1.21
N GLY A 425 -4.71 -7.48 -0.29
CA GLY A 425 -5.55 -8.66 -0.51
C GLY A 425 -7.02 -8.33 -0.75
N LEU A 426 -7.47 -7.12 -0.37
CA LEU A 426 -8.82 -6.61 -0.61
C LEU A 426 -8.99 -5.91 -1.96
N GLN A 427 -7.91 -5.54 -2.64
CA GLN A 427 -8.02 -4.95 -3.99
C GLN A 427 -8.36 -6.05 -4.99
N PRO A 428 -9.43 -5.87 -5.79
CA PRO A 428 -9.80 -6.86 -6.79
C PRO A 428 -8.69 -7.02 -7.82
N LYS A 429 -8.06 -8.19 -7.87
CA LYS A 429 -7.11 -8.53 -8.97
C LYS A 429 -7.77 -8.42 -10.34
N SER A 430 -9.11 -8.52 -10.40
CA SER A 430 -9.92 -8.34 -11.60
C SER A 430 -10.02 -6.88 -12.09
N GLU A 431 -9.61 -5.92 -11.29
CA GLU A 431 -9.61 -4.50 -11.67
C GLU A 431 -8.24 -4.03 -12.20
N THR A 432 -7.20 -4.85 -12.07
CA THR A 432 -5.86 -4.51 -12.55
C THR A 432 -5.71 -4.83 -14.02
N PHE A 433 -5.54 -3.85 -14.87
CA PHE A 433 -5.22 -4.05 -16.28
C PHE A 433 -3.93 -3.32 -16.67
N LYS A 434 -3.29 -3.82 -17.73
CA LYS A 434 -1.93 -3.45 -18.15
C LYS A 434 -1.91 -2.64 -19.44
N GLN A 435 -0.80 -1.96 -19.70
CA GLN A 435 -0.57 -1.20 -20.92
C GLN A 435 -0.80 -2.03 -22.21
N GLU A 436 -0.42 -3.31 -22.19
CA GLU A 436 -0.64 -4.22 -23.35
C GLU A 436 -2.11 -4.49 -23.61
N GLU A 437 -2.94 -4.56 -22.56
CA GLU A 437 -4.37 -4.79 -22.69
C GLU A 437 -5.07 -3.56 -23.25
N LEU A 438 -4.67 -2.37 -22.80
CA LEU A 438 -5.15 -1.11 -23.35
C LEU A 438 -4.85 -1.02 -24.86
N TYR A 439 -3.61 -1.33 -25.25
CA TYR A 439 -3.24 -1.33 -26.65
C TYR A 439 -4.01 -2.37 -27.47
N ARG A 440 -4.26 -3.55 -26.91
CA ARG A 440 -5.07 -4.58 -27.55
C ARG A 440 -6.50 -4.09 -27.79
N MET A 441 -7.10 -3.38 -26.85
CA MET A 441 -8.43 -2.77 -27.01
C MET A 441 -8.41 -1.68 -28.11
N TYR A 442 -7.36 -0.85 -28.16
CA TYR A 442 -7.15 0.12 -29.22
C TYR A 442 -7.06 -0.56 -30.61
N LEU A 443 -6.32 -1.66 -30.72
CA LEU A 443 -6.24 -2.43 -31.98
C LEU A 443 -7.56 -3.10 -32.36
N MET A 444 -8.43 -3.40 -31.40
CA MET A 444 -9.77 -3.92 -31.69
C MET A 444 -10.68 -2.83 -32.28
N ASN A 445 -10.55 -1.58 -31.80
CA ASN A 445 -11.27 -0.42 -32.33
C ASN A 445 -10.52 0.88 -31.97
N GLU A 446 -9.91 1.52 -32.98
CA GLU A 446 -9.13 2.76 -32.80
C GLU A 446 -9.98 3.95 -32.33
N GLU A 447 -11.29 3.93 -32.57
CA GLU A 447 -12.21 4.99 -32.15
C GLU A 447 -12.34 5.13 -30.62
N ILE A 448 -11.82 4.16 -29.85
CA ILE A 448 -11.75 4.27 -28.38
C ILE A 448 -10.91 5.48 -27.94
N ALA A 449 -9.91 5.87 -28.74
CA ALA A 449 -9.06 7.04 -28.49
C ALA A 449 -9.78 8.38 -28.69
N GLU A 450 -10.95 8.39 -29.35
CA GLU A 450 -11.74 9.59 -29.60
C GLU A 450 -12.72 9.90 -28.45
N LEU A 451 -12.89 8.98 -27.52
CA LEU A 451 -13.79 9.14 -26.37
C LEU A 451 -13.12 9.90 -25.23
N PRO A 452 -13.89 10.65 -24.42
CA PRO A 452 -13.38 11.20 -23.16
C PRO A 452 -12.80 10.11 -22.24
N ALA A 453 -11.72 10.44 -21.51
CA ALA A 453 -10.99 9.50 -20.67
C ALA A 453 -11.89 8.77 -19.66
N GLU A 454 -12.86 9.46 -19.04
CA GLU A 454 -13.80 8.84 -18.08
C GLU A 454 -14.68 7.77 -18.75
N ARG A 455 -15.19 8.03 -19.95
CA ARG A 455 -15.99 7.03 -20.71
C ARG A 455 -15.12 5.87 -21.18
N THR A 456 -13.91 6.18 -21.64
CA THR A 456 -12.93 5.14 -22.02
C THR A 456 -12.63 4.23 -20.85
N LYS A 457 -12.45 4.77 -19.65
CA LYS A 457 -12.22 4.02 -18.42
C LYS A 457 -13.32 2.99 -18.14
N GLU A 458 -14.60 3.42 -18.17
CA GLU A 458 -15.75 2.53 -17.96
C GLU A 458 -15.76 1.37 -18.97
N ILE A 459 -15.56 1.69 -20.26
CA ILE A 459 -15.55 0.71 -21.34
C ILE A 459 -14.38 -0.27 -21.18
N VAL A 460 -13.19 0.24 -20.91
CA VAL A 460 -11.97 -0.57 -20.75
C VAL A 460 -12.13 -1.56 -19.58
N PHE A 461 -12.66 -1.14 -18.45
CA PHE A 461 -12.88 -2.04 -17.31
C PHE A 461 -13.94 -3.10 -17.61
N ASP A 462 -15.03 -2.77 -18.30
CA ASP A 462 -16.05 -3.75 -18.67
C ASP A 462 -15.51 -4.80 -19.66
N ILE A 463 -14.77 -4.35 -20.68
CA ILE A 463 -14.14 -5.25 -21.66
C ILE A 463 -13.07 -6.12 -20.99
N HIS A 464 -12.23 -5.55 -20.12
CA HIS A 464 -11.24 -6.30 -19.33
C HIS A 464 -11.92 -7.40 -18.50
N HIS A 465 -13.00 -7.06 -17.79
CA HIS A 465 -13.75 -8.04 -17.01
C HIS A 465 -14.32 -9.19 -17.87
N LYS A 466 -14.76 -8.90 -19.09
CA LYS A 466 -15.22 -9.91 -20.05
C LYS A 466 -14.06 -10.74 -20.59
N MET A 467 -12.88 -10.15 -20.83
CA MET A 467 -11.67 -10.87 -21.18
C MET A 467 -11.27 -11.90 -20.10
N LEU A 468 -11.35 -11.52 -18.83
CA LEU A 468 -11.08 -12.42 -17.70
C LEU A 468 -12.09 -13.57 -17.62
N LYS A 469 -13.33 -13.38 -18.08
CA LYS A 469 -14.35 -14.44 -18.17
C LYS A 469 -14.19 -15.38 -19.36
N GLY A 470 -13.17 -15.17 -20.21
CA GLY A 470 -12.91 -16.02 -21.36
C GLY A 470 -13.85 -15.79 -22.54
N VAL A 471 -14.47 -14.61 -22.64
CA VAL A 471 -15.30 -14.22 -23.80
C VAL A 471 -14.44 -14.18 -25.06
N SER A 472 -14.98 -14.66 -26.18
CA SER A 472 -14.24 -14.74 -27.44
C SER A 472 -13.86 -13.36 -27.98
N GLU A 473 -12.72 -13.28 -28.68
CA GLU A 473 -12.22 -12.01 -29.21
C GLU A 473 -13.19 -11.33 -30.18
N ASP A 474 -13.94 -12.10 -30.97
CA ASP A 474 -14.94 -11.56 -31.90
C ASP A 474 -16.16 -10.99 -31.18
N GLU A 475 -16.51 -11.53 -30.04
CA GLU A 475 -17.59 -11.02 -29.20
C GLU A 475 -17.11 -9.76 -28.46
N LEU A 476 -15.88 -9.74 -27.95
CA LEU A 476 -15.26 -8.55 -27.35
C LEU A 476 -15.18 -7.39 -28.34
N LYS A 477 -14.77 -7.63 -29.59
CA LYS A 477 -14.76 -6.61 -30.65
C LYS A 477 -16.13 -6.02 -30.92
N ARG A 478 -17.16 -6.86 -31.01
CA ARG A 478 -18.54 -6.41 -31.22
C ARG A 478 -19.05 -5.60 -30.04
N ASP A 479 -18.76 -6.04 -28.86
CA ASP A 479 -19.20 -5.38 -27.63
C ASP A 479 -18.51 -4.02 -27.46
N LEU A 480 -17.19 -3.98 -27.71
CA LEU A 480 -16.42 -2.74 -27.72
C LEU A 480 -16.97 -1.73 -28.73
N ALA A 481 -17.23 -2.15 -29.97
CA ALA A 481 -17.82 -1.28 -30.99
C ALA A 481 -19.20 -0.75 -30.58
N ASN A 482 -20.06 -1.59 -29.98
CA ASN A 482 -21.36 -1.19 -29.48
C ASN A 482 -21.26 -0.16 -28.33
N GLN A 483 -20.32 -0.36 -27.42
CA GLN A 483 -20.12 0.55 -26.29
C GLN A 483 -19.54 1.90 -26.73
N ILE A 484 -18.57 1.89 -27.67
CA ILE A 484 -18.03 3.11 -28.27
C ILE A 484 -19.15 3.89 -28.98
N THR A 485 -20.00 3.22 -29.77
CA THR A 485 -21.12 3.86 -30.45
C THR A 485 -22.09 4.49 -29.46
N LYS A 486 -22.43 3.78 -28.37
CA LYS A 486 -23.27 4.32 -27.29
C LYS A 486 -22.59 5.50 -26.59
N GLY A 487 -21.29 5.40 -26.31
CA GLY A 487 -20.50 6.47 -25.70
C GLY A 487 -20.48 7.74 -26.58
N LYS A 488 -20.30 7.60 -27.89
CA LYS A 488 -20.38 8.74 -28.82
C LYS A 488 -21.76 9.38 -28.89
N LEU A 489 -22.83 8.58 -28.85
CA LEU A 489 -24.20 9.08 -28.78
C LEU A 489 -24.50 9.86 -27.50
N CYS A 490 -24.09 9.32 -26.33
CA CYS A 490 -24.23 10.02 -25.05
C CYS A 490 -23.47 11.35 -25.02
N VAL A 491 -22.26 11.40 -25.55
CA VAL A 491 -21.47 12.64 -25.65
C VAL A 491 -22.16 13.64 -26.62
N SER A 492 -22.75 13.16 -27.72
CA SER A 492 -23.52 14.00 -28.62
C SER A 492 -24.78 14.59 -27.96
N ASP A 493 -25.50 13.76 -27.21
CA ASP A 493 -26.71 14.18 -26.49
C ASP A 493 -26.38 15.17 -25.36
N GLU A 494 -25.32 14.92 -24.60
CA GLU A 494 -24.83 15.87 -23.59
C GLU A 494 -24.36 17.18 -24.20
N LEU A 495 -23.71 17.16 -25.38
CA LEU A 495 -23.31 18.35 -26.11
C LEU A 495 -24.51 19.13 -26.65
N GLU A 496 -25.55 18.46 -27.13
CA GLU A 496 -26.80 19.10 -27.53
C GLU A 496 -27.54 19.70 -26.33
N GLU A 497 -27.61 18.98 -25.22
CA GLU A 497 -28.18 19.48 -23.97
C GLU A 497 -27.41 20.70 -23.42
N ILE A 498 -26.07 20.65 -23.44
CA ILE A 498 -25.22 21.80 -23.07
C ILE A 498 -25.40 22.96 -24.04
N LYS A 499 -25.48 22.72 -25.37
CA LYS A 499 -25.79 23.75 -26.36
C LYS A 499 -27.16 24.35 -26.13
N LEU A 500 -28.17 23.54 -25.79
CA LEU A 500 -29.50 23.99 -25.46
C LEU A 500 -29.51 24.82 -24.16
N LYS A 501 -28.83 24.36 -23.12
CA LYS A 501 -28.63 25.09 -21.86
C LYS A 501 -27.83 26.39 -22.06
N LEU A 502 -26.80 26.38 -22.89
CA LEU A 502 -26.07 27.59 -23.29
C LEU A 502 -26.93 28.56 -24.12
N SER A 503 -27.76 28.06 -25.02
CA SER A 503 -28.68 28.90 -25.79
C SER A 503 -29.79 29.49 -24.93
N HIS A 504 -30.33 28.74 -23.96
CA HIS A 504 -31.23 29.22 -22.93
C HIS A 504 -30.54 30.21 -21.99
N ALA A 505 -29.32 29.90 -21.52
CA ALA A 505 -28.54 30.81 -20.70
C ALA A 505 -28.12 32.08 -21.46
N ALA A 506 -27.84 31.99 -22.77
CA ALA A 506 -27.54 33.14 -23.60
C ALA A 506 -28.79 34.01 -23.86
N THR A 507 -29.97 33.40 -23.95
CA THR A 507 -31.25 34.15 -24.08
C THR A 507 -31.73 34.72 -22.75
N GLU A 508 -31.54 34.01 -21.64
CA GLU A 508 -31.72 34.53 -20.28
C GLU A 508 -30.63 35.55 -19.92
N GLY A 509 -29.38 35.29 -20.31
CA GLY A 509 -28.24 36.19 -20.11
C GLY A 509 -28.42 37.53 -20.84
N LYS A 510 -29.09 37.57 -22.02
CA LYS A 510 -29.50 38.82 -22.65
C LYS A 510 -30.58 39.58 -21.86
N ARG A 511 -31.49 38.86 -21.19
CA ARG A 511 -32.47 39.46 -20.28
C ARG A 511 -31.93 39.85 -18.92
N GLN A 512 -30.92 39.14 -18.44
CA GLN A 512 -30.21 39.44 -17.17
C GLN A 512 -29.06 40.43 -17.36
N LYS A 513 -28.49 40.56 -18.57
CA LYS A 513 -27.40 41.51 -18.86
C LYS A 513 -27.82 42.94 -18.58
N ASP A 514 -29.09 43.31 -18.87
CA ASP A 514 -29.64 44.63 -18.52
C ASP A 514 -29.91 44.82 -17.01
N ARG A 515 -29.99 43.73 -16.22
CA ARG A 515 -30.05 43.77 -14.76
C ARG A 515 -28.72 43.46 -14.11
N GLY A 516 -27.87 42.61 -14.75
CA GLY A 516 -26.60 42.09 -14.21
C GLY A 516 -25.51 43.12 -14.15
N ASP A 517 -25.36 43.96 -15.14
CA ASP A 517 -24.31 44.98 -15.20
C ASP A 517 -24.32 45.95 -13.99
N LYS A 518 -25.52 46.18 -13.41
CA LYS A 518 -25.62 46.96 -12.15
C LYS A 518 -25.29 46.16 -10.90
N TYR A 519 -25.62 44.86 -10.85
CA TYR A 519 -25.34 44.02 -9.68
C TYR A 519 -23.91 43.51 -9.66
N GLU A 520 -23.36 43.13 -10.83
CA GLU A 520 -21.97 42.70 -10.94
C GLU A 520 -20.99 43.83 -10.62
N GLY A 521 -21.27 45.05 -11.14
CA GLY A 521 -20.50 46.24 -10.80
C GLY A 521 -20.55 46.59 -9.30
N ALA A 522 -21.70 46.42 -8.65
CA ALA A 522 -21.88 46.67 -7.23
C ALA A 522 -21.19 45.59 -6.39
N LEU A 523 -21.31 44.32 -6.79
CA LEU A 523 -20.65 43.18 -6.12
C LEU A 523 -19.11 43.26 -6.26
N TYR A 524 -18.63 43.55 -7.48
CA TYR A 524 -17.22 43.78 -7.72
C TYR A 524 -16.66 44.94 -6.88
N GLN A 525 -17.38 46.05 -6.80
CA GLN A 525 -17.02 47.19 -5.98
C GLN A 525 -16.99 46.84 -4.47
N THR A 526 -17.91 46.00 -4.01
CA THR A 526 -17.94 45.53 -2.62
C THR A 526 -16.73 44.64 -2.32
N PHE A 527 -16.46 43.65 -3.18
CA PHE A 527 -15.29 42.79 -3.05
C PHE A 527 -13.99 43.55 -3.19
N TYR A 528 -13.93 44.49 -4.12
CA TYR A 528 -12.74 45.35 -4.26
C TYR A 528 -12.47 46.15 -2.97
N ARG A 529 -13.49 46.70 -2.32
CA ARG A 529 -13.34 47.40 -1.02
C ARG A 529 -12.90 46.46 0.09
N GLU A 530 -13.42 45.26 0.15
CA GLU A 530 -13.01 44.25 1.14
C GLU A 530 -11.55 43.79 0.93
N GLU A 531 -11.20 43.45 -0.30
CA GLU A 531 -9.83 43.02 -0.64
C GLU A 531 -8.80 44.16 -0.45
N VAL A 532 -9.18 45.41 -0.72
CA VAL A 532 -8.33 46.58 -0.40
C VAL A 532 -8.10 46.67 1.11
N LYS A 533 -9.13 46.48 1.95
CA LYS A 533 -9.00 46.50 3.41
C LYS A 533 -8.11 45.33 3.89
N LYS A 534 -8.33 44.15 3.35
CA LYS A 534 -7.55 42.95 3.69
C LYS A 534 -6.08 43.08 3.26
N TYR A 535 -5.84 43.49 2.01
CA TYR A 535 -4.52 43.70 1.49
C TYR A 535 -3.75 44.79 2.26
N ASN A 536 -4.42 45.90 2.61
CA ASN A 536 -3.79 46.94 3.43
C ASN A 536 -3.41 46.42 4.82
N ARG A 537 -4.25 45.60 5.48
CA ARG A 537 -3.89 44.94 6.75
C ARG A 537 -2.70 44.00 6.61
N GLU A 538 -2.71 43.14 5.58
CA GLU A 538 -1.60 42.23 5.28
C GLU A 538 -0.30 43.00 4.97
N LEU A 539 -0.40 44.12 4.26
CA LEU A 539 0.73 44.96 3.91
C LEU A 539 1.31 45.65 5.15
N VAL A 540 0.47 46.26 5.98
CA VAL A 540 0.86 46.90 7.25
C VAL A 540 1.49 45.88 8.19
N PHE A 541 0.83 44.73 8.36
CA PHE A 541 1.33 43.66 9.23
C PHE A 541 2.71 43.13 8.77
N ASN A 542 2.85 42.86 7.48
CA ASN A 542 4.12 42.40 6.92
C ASN A 542 5.21 43.51 6.98
N THR A 543 4.83 44.78 6.84
CA THR A 543 5.77 45.91 6.93
C THR A 543 6.23 46.11 8.36
N ILE A 544 5.33 46.00 9.35
CA ILE A 544 5.68 46.10 10.77
C ILE A 544 6.56 44.91 11.18
N ILE A 545 6.16 43.69 10.87
CA ILE A 545 6.94 42.51 11.27
C ILE A 545 8.34 42.55 10.65
N ARG A 546 8.42 42.74 9.33
CA ARG A 546 9.71 42.69 8.60
C ARG A 546 10.52 43.97 8.71
N GLY A 547 9.87 45.10 8.83
CA GLY A 547 10.55 46.40 8.87
C GLY A 547 10.90 46.87 10.28
N VAL A 548 10.21 46.41 11.31
CA VAL A 548 10.41 46.87 12.68
C VAL A 548 10.74 45.73 13.63
N VAL A 549 9.87 44.71 13.70
CA VAL A 549 9.97 43.64 14.72
C VAL A 549 11.21 42.78 14.51
N LEU A 550 11.46 42.33 13.29
CA LEU A 550 12.61 41.46 13.00
C LEU A 550 13.94 42.17 13.18
N PRO A 551 14.16 43.43 12.68
CA PRO A 551 15.37 44.20 12.99
C PRO A 551 15.53 44.47 14.49
N ALA A 552 14.45 44.76 15.22
CA ALA A 552 14.50 44.96 16.68
C ALA A 552 14.96 43.70 17.43
N ILE A 553 14.48 42.52 17.01
CA ILE A 553 14.91 41.22 17.59
C ILE A 553 16.41 41.00 17.29
N ILE A 554 16.87 41.28 16.07
CA ILE A 554 18.30 41.15 15.71
C ILE A 554 19.17 42.06 16.57
N ILE A 555 18.75 43.30 16.77
CA ILE A 555 19.47 44.26 17.65
C ILE A 555 19.48 43.75 19.11
N LEU A 556 18.38 43.25 19.61
CA LEU A 556 18.26 42.69 20.97
C LEU A 556 19.21 41.49 21.15
N VAL A 557 19.21 40.57 20.22
CA VAL A 557 20.10 39.39 20.25
C VAL A 557 21.56 39.82 20.18
N SER A 558 21.89 40.78 19.32
CA SER A 558 23.26 41.33 19.23
C SER A 558 23.69 42.01 20.54
N PHE A 559 22.77 42.69 21.22
CA PHE A 559 23.02 43.31 22.52
C PHE A 559 23.26 42.27 23.62
N ILE A 560 22.48 41.18 23.62
CA ILE A 560 22.66 40.05 24.55
C ILE A 560 24.03 39.41 24.32
N VAL A 561 24.37 39.11 23.08
CA VAL A 561 25.69 38.53 22.71
C VAL A 561 26.84 39.46 23.13
N TYR A 562 26.70 40.74 22.91
CA TYR A 562 27.66 41.74 23.35
C TYR A 562 27.85 41.72 24.88
N HIS A 563 26.75 41.69 25.63
CA HIS A 563 26.79 41.61 27.11
C HIS A 563 27.43 40.30 27.60
N ILE A 564 27.16 39.16 26.96
CA ILE A 564 27.80 37.89 27.29
C ILE A 564 29.30 37.92 27.05
N ILE A 565 29.73 38.55 25.95
CA ILE A 565 31.14 38.68 25.64
C ILE A 565 31.84 39.58 26.68
N ILE A 566 31.26 40.74 27.03
CA ILE A 566 31.83 41.64 28.02
C ILE A 566 31.89 41.02 29.41
N SER A 567 30.87 40.28 29.84
CA SER A 567 30.84 39.63 31.15
C SER A 567 31.95 38.59 31.36
N ASN A 568 32.51 38.07 30.29
CA ASN A 568 33.56 37.04 30.31
C ASN A 568 35.00 37.59 30.12
N TYR A 569 35.19 38.92 29.85
CA TYR A 569 36.50 39.53 29.59
C TYR A 569 36.80 40.64 30.57
N ASN A 570 37.91 40.49 31.33
CA ASN A 570 38.28 41.38 32.44
C ASN A 570 39.21 42.55 32.05
N THR A 571 39.47 42.87 30.76
CA THR A 571 40.39 43.91 30.36
C THR A 571 39.79 44.96 29.40
N ILE A 572 40.18 46.24 29.57
CA ILE A 572 39.65 47.38 28.80
C ILE A 572 39.93 47.27 27.29
N GLN A 573 41.06 46.64 26.91
CA GLN A 573 41.46 46.48 25.51
C GLN A 573 40.57 45.48 24.78
N ASP A 574 40.07 44.48 25.50
CA ASP A 574 39.19 43.44 24.96
C ASP A 574 37.77 43.96 24.74
N ASN A 575 37.33 44.95 25.51
CA ASN A 575 36.01 45.56 25.36
C ASN A 575 35.85 46.33 24.04
N ALA A 576 36.91 46.98 23.54
CA ALA A 576 36.89 47.68 22.25
C ALA A 576 36.80 46.65 21.09
N THR A 577 37.53 45.55 21.21
CA THR A 577 37.50 44.46 20.22
C THR A 577 36.14 43.75 20.22
N ALA A 578 35.58 43.47 21.40
CA ALA A 578 34.25 42.89 21.55
C ALA A 578 33.13 43.79 20.99
N PHE A 579 33.28 45.11 21.19
CA PHE A 579 32.36 46.10 20.63
C PHE A 579 32.41 46.13 19.10
N ILE A 580 33.63 46.14 18.52
CA ILE A 580 33.81 46.12 17.07
C ILE A 580 33.28 44.84 16.47
N ILE A 581 33.53 43.66 17.08
CA ILE A 581 32.99 42.36 16.63
C ILE A 581 31.48 42.38 16.67
N SER A 582 30.86 42.92 17.73
CA SER A 582 29.40 43.03 17.85
C SER A 582 28.79 43.94 16.77
N ILE A 583 29.44 45.07 16.46
CA ILE A 583 28.99 45.95 15.36
C ILE A 583 29.11 45.25 14.02
N VAL A 584 30.24 44.59 13.74
CA VAL A 584 30.44 43.84 12.49
C VAL A 584 29.45 42.71 12.35
N ALA A 585 29.22 41.96 13.40
CA ALA A 585 28.20 40.88 13.44
C ALA A 585 26.80 41.45 13.17
N ASN A 586 26.42 42.56 13.81
CA ASN A 586 25.14 43.22 13.60
C ASN A 586 24.95 43.69 12.16
N LEU A 587 25.96 44.34 11.59
CA LEU A 587 25.96 44.78 10.19
C LEU A 587 25.88 43.59 9.24
N PHE A 588 26.58 42.49 9.54
CA PHE A 588 26.53 41.25 8.76
C PHE A 588 25.13 40.60 8.83
N PHE A 589 24.54 40.50 10.01
CA PHE A 589 23.17 39.95 10.15
C PHE A 589 22.13 40.86 9.48
N GLN A 590 22.25 42.18 9.56
CA GLN A 590 21.40 43.11 8.82
C GLN A 590 21.60 42.98 7.30
N TRP A 591 22.82 42.88 6.83
CA TRP A 591 23.11 42.64 5.41
C TRP A 591 22.54 41.29 4.94
N LEU A 592 22.72 40.20 5.72
CA LEU A 592 22.16 38.88 5.44
C LEU A 592 20.63 38.94 5.38
N TYR A 593 20.00 39.63 6.33
CA TYR A 593 18.55 39.83 6.34
C TYR A 593 18.07 40.55 5.07
N TRP A 594 18.71 41.64 4.69
CA TRP A 594 18.33 42.40 3.52
C TRP A 594 18.64 41.67 2.21
N SER A 595 19.72 40.90 2.14
CA SER A 595 20.10 40.13 0.96
C SER A 595 19.21 38.90 0.76
N THR A 596 18.97 38.11 1.82
CA THR A 596 18.18 36.85 1.73
C THR A 596 16.69 37.11 1.60
N PHE A 597 16.15 38.09 2.30
CA PHE A 597 14.70 38.36 2.26
C PHE A 597 14.30 39.44 1.26
N GLY A 598 15.26 40.01 0.52
CA GLY A 598 15.00 40.99 -0.53
C GLY A 598 14.34 42.28 -0.03
N GLY A 599 14.60 42.64 1.22
CA GLY A 599 14.31 43.87 1.94
C GLY A 599 13.28 44.84 1.31
N TRP A 600 13.65 46.09 1.23
CA TRP A 600 12.81 47.16 0.68
C TRP A 600 12.35 46.95 -0.76
N ARG A 601 13.11 46.26 -1.62
CA ARG A 601 12.69 45.98 -3.01
C ARG A 601 11.43 45.14 -3.07
N LYS A 602 11.28 44.13 -2.23
CA LYS A 602 10.03 43.30 -2.15
C LYS A 602 8.87 44.09 -1.53
N ILE A 603 9.13 44.97 -0.58
CA ILE A 603 8.11 45.84 0.00
C ILE A 603 7.65 46.86 -1.07
N CYS A 604 8.57 47.53 -1.75
CA CYS A 604 8.25 48.48 -2.81
C CYS A 604 7.57 47.83 -4.01
N SER A 605 7.97 46.61 -4.42
CA SER A 605 7.31 45.89 -5.51
C SER A 605 5.87 45.52 -5.17
N ARG A 606 5.59 45.17 -3.92
CA ARG A 606 4.22 44.91 -3.46
C ARG A 606 3.37 46.18 -3.44
N PHE A 607 3.95 47.34 -3.08
CA PHE A 607 3.23 48.60 -3.20
C PHE A 607 2.93 48.96 -4.67
N LYS A 608 3.89 48.75 -5.59
CA LYS A 608 3.70 49.01 -7.03
C LYS A 608 2.65 48.09 -7.65
N ASN A 609 2.60 46.82 -7.24
CA ASN A 609 1.69 45.84 -7.81
C ASN A 609 0.35 45.72 -7.06
N LYS A 610 0.08 46.64 -6.11
CA LYS A 610 -1.12 46.62 -5.27
C LYS A 610 -2.41 46.46 -6.08
N LYS A 611 -2.57 47.26 -7.12
CA LYS A 611 -3.79 47.29 -7.94
C LYS A 611 -4.01 45.96 -8.67
N SER A 612 -2.98 45.44 -9.34
CA SER A 612 -3.08 44.17 -10.09
C SER A 612 -3.31 42.96 -9.20
N VAL A 613 -2.75 42.91 -8.00
CA VAL A 613 -2.96 41.84 -7.05
C VAL A 613 -4.39 41.85 -6.50
N ILE A 614 -4.93 42.99 -6.18
CA ILE A 614 -6.31 43.14 -5.71
C ILE A 614 -7.29 42.76 -6.82
N GLU A 615 -7.07 43.24 -8.04
CA GLU A 615 -7.91 42.90 -9.21
C GLU A 615 -7.88 41.38 -9.47
N SER A 616 -6.72 40.72 -9.45
CA SER A 616 -6.60 39.27 -9.60
C SER A 616 -7.33 38.49 -8.51
N ARG A 617 -7.26 38.94 -7.24
CA ARG A 617 -8.00 38.31 -6.13
C ARG A 617 -9.51 38.50 -6.28
N CYS A 618 -9.94 39.67 -6.72
CA CYS A 618 -11.38 39.94 -6.98
C CYS A 618 -11.91 39.07 -8.11
N ILE A 619 -11.15 38.94 -9.21
CA ILE A 619 -11.53 38.08 -10.35
C ILE A 619 -11.62 36.62 -9.90
N LYS A 620 -10.65 36.12 -9.13
CA LYS A 620 -10.67 34.75 -8.60
C LYS A 620 -11.89 34.50 -7.70
N ARG A 621 -12.20 35.45 -6.81
CA ARG A 621 -13.36 35.35 -5.91
C ARG A 621 -14.70 35.47 -6.65
N MET A 622 -14.76 36.23 -7.73
CA MET A 622 -15.92 36.27 -8.63
C MET A 622 -16.07 34.93 -9.37
N ALA A 623 -14.99 34.31 -9.81
CA ALA A 623 -15.02 33.00 -10.45
C ALA A 623 -15.47 31.89 -9.49
N GLU A 624 -15.06 31.93 -8.22
CA GLU A 624 -15.49 30.98 -7.18
C GLU A 624 -16.98 31.10 -6.81
N ILE A 625 -17.63 32.24 -7.07
CA ILE A 625 -19.06 32.43 -6.82
C ILE A 625 -19.88 32.02 -8.05
N ASN A 626 -19.27 32.06 -9.23
CA ASN A 626 -19.91 31.69 -10.50
C ASN A 626 -19.74 30.18 -10.83
N GLN A 627 -19.00 29.42 -9.99
CA GLN A 627 -19.00 27.96 -9.94
C GLN A 627 -20.02 27.43 -8.91
#